data_c05538f4769abd9765e501fd7db2ab52
#
_entry.id   c05538f4769abd9765e501fd7db2ab52
#
_cell.length_a   1.000
_cell.length_b   1.000
_cell.length_c   1.000
_cell.angle_alpha   90.00
_cell.angle_beta   90.00
_cell.angle_gamma   90.00
#
_symmetry.space_group_name_H-M   'P 1'
#
loop_
_entity.id
_entity.type
_entity.pdbx_description
1 polymer ?
#
loop_
_entity_poly.entity_id
_entity_poly.type
_entity_poly.pdbx_seq_one_letter_code
_entity_poly.pdbx_strand_id
1 'polypeptide(L)'
;MNMKLKIIPQEIIDQYHLQDLQENGWVYMKIVKGMPGLKQSARLANERLVYHLAPYGYAPVQHTPSLWKHESNGILFDLVVDDFGIKSTSQAATNHLLQALRDKYQITIYPSGTKFLGFVLDWHYPSRKVYLSMPNYFKHVLHRLQHSLPTRLQHAPHLHNKPTYGQKIQFSDPHYDTK
;
A
#
# COMPACT_ATOMS: atom_id res chain seq x y z
N MET A 1 -4.15 18.79 16.58
CA MET A 1 -4.51 17.49 17.18
C MET A 1 -4.37 17.60 18.68
N ASN A 2 -5.27 17.02 19.44
CA ASN A 2 -5.17 16.96 20.89
C ASN A 2 -5.06 15.50 21.36
N MET A 3 -4.37 15.27 22.47
CA MET A 3 -4.17 13.96 23.05
C MET A 3 -4.16 14.06 24.58
N LYS A 4 -4.75 13.09 25.27
CA LYS A 4 -4.69 13.05 26.73
C LYS A 4 -3.28 12.74 27.18
N LEU A 5 -2.72 13.52 28.09
CA LEU A 5 -1.35 13.33 28.60
C LEU A 5 -1.12 11.90 29.12
N LYS A 6 -2.10 11.31 29.80
CA LYS A 6 -2.01 9.96 30.38
C LYS A 6 -1.84 8.82 29.39
N ILE A 7 -2.07 9.04 28.07
CA ILE A 7 -1.88 8.01 27.04
C ILE A 7 -0.57 8.19 26.25
N ILE A 8 0.19 9.23 26.58
CA ILE A 8 1.50 9.49 25.97
C ILE A 8 2.56 8.75 26.81
N PRO A 9 3.51 8.04 26.18
CA PRO A 9 4.61 7.40 26.89
C PRO A 9 5.41 8.42 27.73
N GLN A 10 5.84 8.02 28.94
CA GLN A 10 6.54 8.91 29.87
C GLN A 10 7.81 9.51 29.26
N GLU A 11 8.56 8.72 28.48
CA GLU A 11 9.78 9.15 27.78
C GLU A 11 9.52 10.36 26.87
N ILE A 12 8.36 10.36 26.16
CA ILE A 12 7.95 11.46 25.28
C ILE A 12 7.52 12.68 26.09
N ILE A 13 6.82 12.45 27.22
CA ILE A 13 6.39 13.53 28.10
C ILE A 13 7.63 14.27 28.65
N ASP A 14 8.62 13.54 29.09
CA ASP A 14 9.85 14.09 29.66
C ASP A 14 10.72 14.77 28.60
N GLN A 15 10.88 14.12 27.43
CA GLN A 15 11.67 14.65 26.31
C GLN A 15 11.17 16.01 25.81
N TYR A 16 9.86 16.20 25.76
CA TYR A 16 9.22 17.41 25.21
C TYR A 16 8.58 18.29 26.28
N HIS A 17 8.81 18.03 27.55
CA HIS A 17 8.25 18.78 28.69
C HIS A 17 6.74 18.99 28.59
N LEU A 18 6.02 17.92 28.18
CA LEU A 18 4.59 18.03 27.86
C LEU A 18 3.72 18.28 29.10
N GLN A 19 4.23 18.05 30.30
CA GLN A 19 3.54 18.38 31.55
C GLN A 19 3.29 19.88 31.68
N ASP A 20 4.22 20.71 31.23
CA ASP A 20 4.10 22.16 31.30
C ASP A 20 3.19 22.74 30.21
N LEU A 21 2.91 21.94 29.18
CA LEU A 21 2.10 22.34 28.03
C LEU A 21 0.68 21.80 28.06
N GLN A 22 0.30 21.12 29.15
CA GLN A 22 -1.04 20.54 29.26
C GLN A 22 -2.07 21.58 29.69
N GLU A 23 -3.28 21.45 29.14
CA GLU A 23 -4.48 22.16 29.54
C GLU A 23 -5.56 21.12 29.91
N ASN A 24 -5.98 21.08 31.17
CA ASN A 24 -7.00 20.13 31.65
C ASN A 24 -6.70 18.65 31.35
N GLY A 25 -5.42 18.26 31.40
CA GLY A 25 -4.97 16.88 31.08
C GLY A 25 -4.85 16.58 29.57
N TRP A 26 -4.98 17.59 28.72
CA TRP A 26 -4.81 17.49 27.27
C TRP A 26 -3.58 18.26 26.79
N VAL A 27 -2.88 17.72 25.81
CA VAL A 27 -1.80 18.39 25.10
C VAL A 27 -2.22 18.66 23.67
N TYR A 28 -2.04 19.90 23.21
CA TYR A 28 -2.35 20.34 21.85
C TYR A 28 -1.08 20.35 21.02
N MET A 29 -1.07 19.57 19.96
CA MET A 29 0.08 19.39 19.09
C MET A 29 -0.22 19.87 17.68
N LYS A 30 0.71 20.61 17.09
CA LYS A 30 0.65 20.98 15.67
C LYS A 30 1.18 19.80 14.84
N ILE A 31 0.38 19.34 13.88
CA ILE A 31 0.84 18.35 12.90
C ILE A 31 1.71 19.06 11.87
N VAL A 32 3.00 18.75 11.83
CA VAL A 32 3.97 19.38 10.92
C VAL A 32 4.45 18.42 9.81
N LYS A 33 4.17 17.13 9.94
CA LYS A 33 4.47 16.09 8.93
C LYS A 33 3.21 15.35 8.54
N GLY A 34 3.22 14.76 7.35
CA GLY A 34 2.13 13.88 6.92
C GLY A 34 1.93 12.76 7.94
N MET A 35 0.70 12.57 8.39
CA MET A 35 0.34 11.53 9.35
C MET A 35 -0.54 10.50 8.64
N PRO A 36 -0.26 9.19 8.76
CA PRO A 36 -1.10 8.14 8.21
C PRO A 36 -2.54 8.28 8.69
N GLY A 37 -3.51 8.06 7.80
CA GLY A 37 -4.94 8.17 8.09
C GLY A 37 -5.56 9.57 7.86
N LEU A 38 -4.77 10.62 7.69
CA LEU A 38 -5.31 11.91 7.27
C LEU A 38 -5.58 11.92 5.76
N LYS A 39 -6.79 12.27 5.35
CA LYS A 39 -7.19 12.32 3.93
C LYS A 39 -6.28 13.17 3.05
N GLN A 40 -5.74 14.28 3.59
CA GLN A 40 -4.87 15.19 2.86
C GLN A 40 -3.42 14.67 2.74
N SER A 41 -2.98 13.75 3.59
CA SER A 41 -1.57 13.31 3.63
C SER A 41 -1.12 12.68 2.32
N ALA A 42 -1.92 11.80 1.74
CA ALA A 42 -1.61 11.15 0.46
C ALA A 42 -1.56 12.16 -0.69
N ARG A 43 -2.51 13.10 -0.73
CA ARG A 43 -2.53 14.18 -1.74
C ARG A 43 -1.29 15.06 -1.64
N LEU A 44 -0.96 15.54 -0.46
CA LEU A 44 0.21 16.40 -0.24
C LEU A 44 1.52 15.66 -0.54
N ALA A 45 1.61 14.38 -0.21
CA ALA A 45 2.76 13.56 -0.56
C ALA A 45 2.93 13.43 -2.07
N ASN A 46 1.83 13.18 -2.80
CA ASN A 46 1.85 13.11 -4.26
C ASN A 46 2.21 14.46 -4.90
N GLU A 47 1.61 15.57 -4.47
CA GLU A 47 1.95 16.92 -4.95
C GLU A 47 3.45 17.23 -4.75
N ARG A 48 4.00 16.86 -3.60
CA ARG A 48 5.45 17.02 -3.32
C ARG A 48 6.31 16.14 -4.20
N LEU A 49 5.89 14.92 -4.49
CA LEU A 49 6.61 14.02 -5.39
C LEU A 49 6.60 14.55 -6.81
N VAL A 50 5.45 15.02 -7.30
CA VAL A 50 5.33 15.68 -8.63
C VAL A 50 6.29 16.84 -8.73
N TYR A 51 6.27 17.75 -7.76
CA TYR A 51 7.15 18.91 -7.74
C TYR A 51 8.65 18.52 -7.69
N HIS A 52 8.98 17.47 -6.91
CA HIS A 52 10.35 16.99 -6.77
C HIS A 52 10.88 16.34 -8.04
N LEU A 53 10.07 15.50 -8.70
CA LEU A 53 10.50 14.71 -9.86
C LEU A 53 10.40 15.47 -11.20
N ALA A 54 9.63 16.54 -11.27
CA ALA A 54 9.48 17.33 -12.49
C ALA A 54 10.82 17.85 -13.07
N PRO A 55 11.76 18.41 -12.28
CA PRO A 55 13.06 18.85 -12.80
C PRO A 55 13.92 17.73 -13.37
N TYR A 56 13.65 16.47 -12.97
CA TYR A 56 14.34 15.28 -13.48
C TYR A 56 13.66 14.69 -14.73
N GLY A 57 12.61 15.34 -15.26
CA GLY A 57 11.88 14.92 -16.46
C GLY A 57 10.81 13.85 -16.23
N TYR A 58 10.40 13.62 -14.99
CA TYR A 58 9.33 12.66 -14.66
C TYR A 58 8.00 13.35 -14.44
N ALA A 59 6.93 12.78 -15.02
CA ALA A 59 5.58 13.27 -14.84
C ALA A 59 4.57 12.11 -14.77
N PRO A 60 3.44 12.29 -14.06
CA PRO A 60 2.32 11.37 -14.12
C PRO A 60 1.77 11.28 -15.55
N VAL A 61 1.34 10.08 -15.95
CA VAL A 61 0.64 9.88 -17.23
C VAL A 61 -0.77 10.47 -17.12
N GLN A 62 -1.18 11.19 -18.13
CA GLN A 62 -2.50 11.79 -18.17
C GLN A 62 -3.60 10.73 -17.99
N HIS A 63 -4.58 11.01 -17.14
CA HIS A 63 -5.69 10.11 -16.77
C HIS A 63 -5.28 8.80 -16.06
N THR A 64 -4.01 8.64 -15.70
CA THR A 64 -3.53 7.46 -14.96
C THR A 64 -2.54 7.92 -13.88
N PRO A 65 -3.00 8.53 -12.80
CA PRO A 65 -2.16 9.27 -11.85
C PRO A 65 -1.15 8.40 -11.09
N SER A 66 -1.36 7.08 -10.99
CA SER A 66 -0.39 6.15 -10.40
C SER A 66 0.77 5.83 -11.34
N LEU A 67 0.55 5.93 -12.66
CA LEU A 67 1.57 5.63 -13.67
C LEU A 67 2.37 6.88 -14.01
N TRP A 68 3.68 6.74 -14.00
CA TRP A 68 4.64 7.80 -14.27
C TRP A 68 5.53 7.43 -15.44
N LYS A 69 5.99 8.44 -16.14
CA LYS A 69 6.93 8.29 -17.26
C LYS A 69 8.00 9.36 -17.21
N HIS A 70 9.16 9.05 -17.75
CA HIS A 70 10.15 10.05 -18.12
C HIS A 70 9.91 10.51 -19.57
N GLU A 71 10.21 11.77 -19.86
CA GLU A 71 9.98 12.39 -21.16
C GLU A 71 10.77 11.76 -22.32
N SER A 72 11.99 11.23 -22.05
CA SER A 72 12.91 10.79 -23.11
C SER A 72 13.61 9.45 -22.88
N ASN A 73 13.78 8.97 -21.63
CA ASN A 73 14.61 7.79 -21.35
C ASN A 73 13.87 6.43 -21.36
N GLY A 74 12.56 6.45 -21.69
CA GLY A 74 11.76 5.25 -21.83
C GLY A 74 11.37 4.53 -20.53
N ILE A 75 11.69 5.11 -19.38
CA ILE A 75 11.31 4.53 -18.08
C ILE A 75 9.82 4.79 -17.80
N LEU A 76 9.18 3.76 -17.28
CA LEU A 76 7.83 3.83 -16.71
C LEU A 76 7.89 3.29 -15.29
N PHE A 77 7.15 3.89 -14.38
CA PHE A 77 6.96 3.31 -13.06
C PHE A 77 5.53 3.54 -12.57
N ASP A 78 5.05 2.59 -11.82
CA ASP A 78 3.80 2.69 -11.08
C ASP A 78 4.09 3.00 -9.62
N LEU A 79 3.27 3.85 -9.02
CA LEU A 79 3.36 4.23 -7.61
C LEU A 79 2.06 3.88 -6.91
N VAL A 80 2.14 2.96 -5.97
CA VAL A 80 1.01 2.58 -5.12
C VAL A 80 1.39 2.85 -3.67
N VAL A 81 0.87 3.94 -3.13
CA VAL A 81 1.18 4.47 -1.80
C VAL A 81 2.67 4.81 -1.66
N ASP A 82 3.50 3.87 -1.23
CA ASP A 82 4.96 3.97 -1.03
C ASP A 82 5.76 2.95 -1.86
N ASP A 83 5.09 2.04 -2.56
CA ASP A 83 5.71 1.03 -3.41
C ASP A 83 5.87 1.51 -4.86
N PHE A 84 7.08 1.37 -5.40
CA PHE A 84 7.40 1.68 -6.79
C PHE A 84 7.61 0.41 -7.60
N GLY A 85 6.81 0.22 -8.66
CA GLY A 85 7.01 -0.81 -9.68
C GLY A 85 7.71 -0.21 -10.91
N ILE A 86 8.99 -0.45 -11.12
CA ILE A 86 9.78 0.19 -12.17
C ILE A 86 9.95 -0.74 -13.37
N LYS A 87 9.53 -0.26 -14.56
CA LYS A 87 9.84 -0.88 -15.85
C LYS A 87 10.89 -0.05 -16.57
N SER A 88 12.05 -0.65 -16.83
CA SER A 88 13.14 0.00 -17.56
C SER A 88 13.83 -0.99 -18.49
N THR A 89 14.34 -0.49 -19.61
CA THR A 89 15.18 -1.22 -20.56
C THR A 89 16.65 -0.83 -20.42
N SER A 90 16.95 0.15 -19.57
CA SER A 90 18.29 0.70 -19.40
C SER A 90 18.66 0.83 -17.93
N GLN A 91 19.81 0.28 -17.53
CA GLN A 91 20.33 0.46 -16.18
C GLN A 91 20.64 1.94 -15.87
N ALA A 92 21.09 2.69 -16.86
CA ALA A 92 21.36 4.11 -16.71
C ALA A 92 20.08 4.90 -16.40
N ALA A 93 18.97 4.62 -17.09
CA ALA A 93 17.68 5.23 -16.83
C ALA A 93 17.17 4.85 -15.43
N THR A 94 17.32 3.59 -15.02
CA THR A 94 16.97 3.15 -13.67
C THR A 94 17.77 3.89 -12.61
N ASN A 95 19.09 4.00 -12.78
CA ASN A 95 19.95 4.71 -11.85
C ASN A 95 19.60 6.20 -11.76
N HIS A 96 19.21 6.84 -12.87
CA HIS A 96 18.75 8.21 -12.89
C HIS A 96 17.50 8.42 -12.01
N LEU A 97 16.50 7.55 -12.14
CA LEU A 97 15.31 7.61 -11.28
C LEU A 97 15.66 7.37 -9.80
N LEU A 98 16.48 6.34 -9.53
CA LEU A 98 16.89 6.02 -8.16
C LEU A 98 17.67 7.17 -7.51
N GLN A 99 18.52 7.87 -8.27
CA GLN A 99 19.22 9.05 -7.78
C GLN A 99 18.25 10.18 -7.48
N ALA A 100 17.34 10.50 -8.40
CA ALA A 100 16.34 11.53 -8.20
C ALA A 100 15.47 11.27 -6.94
N LEU A 101 15.13 10.00 -6.68
CA LEU A 101 14.41 9.64 -5.45
C LEU A 101 15.27 9.78 -4.20
N ARG A 102 16.54 9.31 -4.23
CA ARG A 102 17.47 9.38 -3.09
C ARG A 102 17.81 10.79 -2.65
N ASP A 103 17.76 11.73 -3.55
CA ASP A 103 18.04 13.14 -3.22
C ASP A 103 17.06 13.72 -2.17
N LYS A 104 15.90 13.05 -1.99
CA LYS A 104 14.88 13.52 -1.04
C LYS A 104 14.31 12.44 -0.14
N TYR A 105 14.37 11.19 -0.55
CA TYR A 105 13.71 10.07 0.14
C TYR A 105 14.71 8.98 0.49
N GLN A 106 14.48 8.35 1.63
CA GLN A 106 15.14 7.10 1.98
C GLN A 106 14.38 5.97 1.28
N ILE A 107 15.05 5.23 0.38
CA ILE A 107 14.45 4.16 -0.41
C ILE A 107 15.15 2.83 -0.18
N THR A 108 14.35 1.76 -0.21
CA THR A 108 14.83 0.37 -0.24
C THR A 108 14.59 -0.20 -1.63
N ILE A 109 15.55 -0.95 -2.17
CA ILE A 109 15.53 -1.43 -3.54
C ILE A 109 15.50 -2.95 -3.55
N TYR A 110 14.58 -3.52 -4.33
CA TYR A 110 14.48 -4.96 -4.62
C TYR A 110 14.73 -5.21 -6.10
N PRO A 111 15.99 -5.39 -6.51
CA PRO A 111 16.37 -5.43 -7.93
C PRO A 111 15.83 -6.67 -8.66
N SER A 112 15.54 -7.75 -7.95
CA SER A 112 14.98 -8.98 -8.55
C SER A 112 13.57 -8.79 -9.11
N GLY A 113 12.81 -7.79 -8.63
CA GLY A 113 11.42 -7.56 -9.04
C GLY A 113 10.49 -8.76 -8.80
N THR A 114 10.83 -9.65 -7.86
CA THR A 114 10.05 -10.86 -7.58
C THR A 114 8.90 -10.64 -6.60
N LYS A 115 8.78 -9.43 -6.03
CA LYS A 115 7.70 -9.07 -5.10
C LYS A 115 7.22 -7.67 -5.39
N PHE A 116 5.89 -7.49 -5.47
CA PHE A 116 5.26 -6.18 -5.60
C PHE A 116 3.84 -6.23 -5.05
N LEU A 117 3.47 -5.29 -4.19
CA LEU A 117 2.13 -5.17 -3.59
C LEU A 117 1.61 -6.48 -2.92
N GLY A 118 2.49 -7.23 -2.29
CA GLY A 118 2.11 -8.51 -1.67
C GLY A 118 2.03 -9.70 -2.63
N PHE A 119 2.17 -9.48 -3.94
CA PHE A 119 2.29 -10.54 -4.93
C PHE A 119 3.73 -11.04 -5.03
N VAL A 120 3.87 -12.33 -5.29
CA VAL A 120 5.08 -12.94 -5.81
C VAL A 120 4.98 -12.99 -7.33
N LEU A 121 6.01 -12.47 -7.99
CA LEU A 121 6.13 -12.37 -9.44
C LEU A 121 7.20 -13.36 -9.91
N ASP A 122 6.77 -14.38 -10.65
CA ASP A 122 7.69 -15.36 -11.26
C ASP A 122 7.82 -15.04 -12.75
N TRP A 123 8.98 -14.49 -13.11
CA TRP A 123 9.27 -13.99 -14.45
C TRP A 123 9.87 -15.07 -15.34
N HIS A 124 9.17 -15.42 -16.41
CA HIS A 124 9.66 -16.33 -17.43
C HIS A 124 9.93 -15.58 -18.74
N TYR A 125 11.04 -14.88 -18.80
CA TYR A 125 11.43 -14.02 -19.93
C TYR A 125 11.44 -14.73 -21.30
N PRO A 126 11.92 -15.98 -21.44
CA PRO A 126 11.94 -16.67 -22.75
C PRO A 126 10.55 -16.82 -23.34
N SER A 127 9.53 -17.10 -22.54
CA SER A 127 8.14 -17.22 -23.00
C SER A 127 7.34 -15.92 -22.89
N ARG A 128 7.97 -14.82 -22.42
CA ARG A 128 7.32 -13.52 -22.16
C ARG A 128 6.09 -13.64 -21.26
N LYS A 129 6.21 -14.44 -20.20
CA LYS A 129 5.13 -14.66 -19.22
C LYS A 129 5.59 -14.22 -17.84
N VAL A 130 4.64 -13.83 -17.02
CA VAL A 130 4.80 -13.64 -15.59
C VAL A 130 3.67 -14.37 -14.87
N TYR A 131 4.03 -15.16 -13.86
CA TYR A 131 3.05 -15.81 -13.00
C TYR A 131 2.91 -15.01 -11.71
N LEU A 132 1.67 -14.67 -11.39
CA LEU A 132 1.32 -13.92 -10.19
C LEU A 132 0.78 -14.90 -9.15
N SER A 133 1.32 -14.85 -7.95
CA SER A 133 0.81 -15.66 -6.84
C SER A 133 0.84 -14.88 -5.53
N MET A 134 0.01 -15.30 -4.59
CA MET A 134 0.00 -14.81 -3.21
C MET A 134 0.13 -16.01 -2.25
N PRO A 135 1.28 -16.66 -2.19
CA PRO A 135 1.48 -17.79 -1.31
C PRO A 135 1.24 -17.33 0.14
N ASN A 136 0.54 -18.13 0.91
CA ASN A 136 0.13 -17.83 2.30
C ASN A 136 -1.00 -16.80 2.49
N TYR A 137 -1.48 -16.11 1.47
CA TYR A 137 -2.58 -15.15 1.63
C TYR A 137 -3.79 -15.81 2.32
N PHE A 138 -4.25 -16.94 1.79
CA PHE A 138 -5.38 -17.67 2.36
C PHE A 138 -5.11 -18.16 3.78
N LYS A 139 -3.90 -18.63 4.08
CA LYS A 139 -3.54 -19.03 5.46
C LYS A 139 -3.66 -17.85 6.42
N HIS A 140 -3.17 -16.68 6.03
CA HIS A 140 -3.28 -15.46 6.84
C HIS A 140 -4.72 -15.02 7.03
N VAL A 141 -5.54 -15.08 5.97
CA VAL A 141 -6.96 -14.73 6.06
C VAL A 141 -7.70 -15.70 6.97
N LEU A 142 -7.51 -17.00 6.80
CA LEU A 142 -8.14 -18.01 7.65
C LEU A 142 -7.72 -17.87 9.11
N HIS A 143 -6.43 -17.65 9.36
CA HIS A 143 -5.92 -17.39 10.71
C HIS A 143 -6.54 -16.13 11.32
N ARG A 144 -6.62 -15.03 10.56
CA ARG A 144 -7.23 -13.76 11.01
C ARG A 144 -8.71 -13.91 11.34
N LEU A 145 -9.42 -14.72 10.56
CA LEU A 145 -10.85 -15.01 10.76
C LEU A 145 -11.07 -16.17 11.75
N GLN A 146 -10.01 -16.73 12.34
CA GLN A 146 -10.07 -17.93 13.21
C GLN A 146 -10.79 -19.10 12.58
N HIS A 147 -10.73 -19.21 11.24
CA HIS A 147 -11.35 -20.26 10.48
C HIS A 147 -10.39 -21.45 10.30
N SER A 148 -10.92 -22.68 10.48
CA SER A 148 -10.12 -23.88 10.23
C SER A 148 -9.76 -24.04 8.76
N LEU A 149 -8.58 -24.61 8.49
CA LEU A 149 -8.19 -24.94 7.13
C LEU A 149 -9.19 -25.97 6.54
N PRO A 150 -9.66 -25.79 5.31
CA PRO A 150 -10.54 -26.74 4.66
C PRO A 150 -9.82 -28.10 4.47
N THR A 151 -10.46 -29.19 4.85
CA THR A 151 -9.92 -30.55 4.74
C THR A 151 -10.17 -31.18 3.37
N ARG A 152 -11.05 -30.59 2.56
CA ARG A 152 -11.40 -31.04 1.21
C ARG A 152 -11.24 -29.92 0.20
N LEU A 153 -10.79 -30.29 -1.00
CA LEU A 153 -10.78 -29.38 -2.13
C LEU A 153 -12.22 -28.99 -2.50
N GLN A 154 -12.47 -27.71 -2.60
CA GLN A 154 -13.73 -27.15 -3.10
C GLN A 154 -13.46 -26.49 -4.45
N HIS A 155 -14.26 -26.82 -5.45
CA HIS A 155 -14.14 -26.26 -6.79
C HIS A 155 -14.96 -24.98 -6.99
N ALA A 156 -15.79 -24.63 -6.00
CA ALA A 156 -16.58 -23.40 -6.00
C ALA A 156 -16.51 -22.75 -4.60
N PRO A 157 -16.56 -21.41 -4.52
CA PRO A 157 -16.49 -20.67 -3.24
C PRO A 157 -17.70 -20.93 -2.35
N HIS A 158 -18.81 -21.45 -2.90
CA HIS A 158 -20.03 -21.77 -2.17
C HIS A 158 -20.52 -23.17 -2.54
N LEU A 159 -21.20 -23.83 -1.60
CA LEU A 159 -21.96 -25.02 -1.89
C LEU A 159 -23.04 -24.68 -2.94
N HIS A 160 -23.17 -25.52 -3.96
CA HIS A 160 -24.22 -25.34 -4.95
C HIS A 160 -25.61 -25.59 -4.29
N ASN A 161 -26.31 -24.49 -4.06
CA ASN A 161 -27.73 -24.56 -3.69
C ASN A 161 -28.56 -24.55 -4.97
N LYS A 162 -29.34 -25.59 -5.17
CA LYS A 162 -30.26 -25.64 -6.33
C LYS A 162 -31.20 -24.43 -6.26
N PRO A 163 -31.35 -23.68 -7.36
CA PRO A 163 -32.27 -22.55 -7.39
C PRO A 163 -33.71 -23.07 -7.15
N THR A 164 -34.41 -22.48 -6.21
CA THR A 164 -35.83 -22.72 -5.98
C THR A 164 -36.62 -21.78 -6.87
N TYR A 165 -37.24 -22.30 -7.89
CA TYR A 165 -38.04 -21.50 -8.81
C TYR A 165 -39.22 -20.84 -8.07
N GLY A 166 -39.39 -19.52 -8.28
CA GLY A 166 -40.46 -18.73 -7.68
C GLY A 166 -40.11 -17.93 -6.45
N GLN A 167 -38.90 -18.05 -5.90
CA GLN A 167 -38.43 -17.14 -4.85
C GLN A 167 -37.90 -15.84 -5.48
N LYS A 168 -38.45 -14.72 -5.05
CA LYS A 168 -38.03 -13.36 -5.51
C LYS A 168 -36.62 -12.97 -5.02
N ILE A 169 -36.10 -13.60 -3.97
CA ILE A 169 -34.81 -13.29 -3.37
C ILE A 169 -34.17 -14.61 -2.95
N GLN A 170 -32.99 -14.91 -3.48
CA GLN A 170 -32.16 -15.99 -3.00
C GLN A 170 -31.18 -15.39 -1.98
N PHE A 171 -31.33 -15.75 -0.71
CA PHE A 171 -30.35 -15.48 0.31
C PHE A 171 -29.39 -16.68 0.38
N SER A 172 -28.10 -16.43 0.27
CA SER A 172 -27.12 -17.36 0.83
C SER A 172 -27.26 -17.28 2.35
N ASP A 173 -27.38 -18.42 3.03
CA ASP A 173 -27.34 -18.42 4.49
C ASP A 173 -26.13 -17.63 4.98
N PRO A 174 -26.32 -16.56 5.75
CA PRO A 174 -25.22 -15.80 6.30
C PRO A 174 -24.57 -16.66 7.40
N HIS A 175 -23.54 -17.42 7.04
CA HIS A 175 -22.63 -18.02 8.01
C HIS A 175 -21.67 -16.95 8.58
N TYR A 176 -22.20 -15.81 8.93
CA TYR A 176 -21.50 -14.82 9.72
C TYR A 176 -22.19 -14.71 11.06
N ASP A 177 -21.76 -15.54 12.01
CA ASP A 177 -21.95 -15.22 13.41
C ASP A 177 -21.20 -13.91 13.68
N THR A 178 -21.96 -12.84 13.79
CA THR A 178 -21.49 -11.60 14.40
C THR A 178 -21.26 -11.88 15.88
N LYS A 179 -20.01 -12.12 16.26
CA LYS A 179 -19.52 -11.90 17.61
C LYS A 179 -18.54 -10.73 17.61
#